data_7a07805ae8849d31ed2bad87c7d41eee
#
_entry.id   7a07805ae8849d31ed2bad87c7d41eee
#
_cell.length_a   1.000
_cell.length_b   1.000
_cell.length_c   1.000
_cell.angle_alpha   90.00
_cell.angle_beta   90.00
_cell.angle_gamma   90.00
#
_symmetry.space_group_name_H-M   'P 1'
#
loop_
_entity.id
_entity.type
_entity.pdbx_description
1 polymer ?
#
loop_
_entity_poly.entity_id
_entity_poly.type
_entity_poly.pdbx_seq_one_letter_code
_entity_poly.pdbx_strand_id
1 'polypeptide(L)'
;MRIKQIPYNIDNISKEKADINLIFGEKSNGKSYQVKHKKAVLPYLELLDRLEKDKLVGDSYRNDERFILLRRWKEDISNLWVEQYFADVDVEKLTNGKYNCITVYRKVLYLSKYEVETGKTTRGDKIGYVMALSTEQHYSGGSYLDVKRIIFEEFMERGNYVKRCT
;
A
#
# COMPACT_ATOMS: atom_id res chain seq x y z
N MET A 1 7.58 7.26 -34.99
CA MET A 1 6.87 8.21 -34.11
C MET A 1 6.84 7.62 -32.71
N ARG A 2 7.59 8.16 -31.73
CA ARG A 2 7.55 7.66 -30.32
C ARG A 2 6.31 8.27 -29.67
N ILE A 3 5.31 7.45 -29.38
CA ILE A 3 4.17 7.87 -28.59
C ILE A 3 4.70 8.14 -27.17
N LYS A 4 4.64 9.39 -26.75
CA LYS A 4 4.98 9.77 -25.37
C LYS A 4 3.87 9.23 -24.47
N GLN A 5 4.13 8.12 -23.77
CA GLN A 5 3.19 7.63 -22.76
C GLN A 5 3.09 8.68 -21.65
N ILE A 6 1.89 9.23 -21.47
CA ILE A 6 1.60 10.12 -20.35
C ILE A 6 1.38 9.21 -19.13
N PRO A 7 2.20 9.34 -18.07
CA PRO A 7 2.01 8.55 -16.86
C PRO A 7 0.60 8.79 -16.29
N TYR A 8 -0.02 7.73 -15.82
CA TYR A 8 -1.31 7.83 -15.15
C TYR A 8 -1.19 8.73 -13.90
N ASN A 9 -2.14 9.64 -13.71
CA ASN A 9 -2.17 10.53 -12.56
C ASN A 9 -3.51 10.42 -11.83
N ILE A 10 -3.48 10.11 -10.53
CA ILE A 10 -4.65 9.96 -9.67
C ILE A 10 -5.03 11.24 -8.89
N ASP A 11 -4.34 12.34 -9.10
CA ASP A 11 -4.57 13.57 -8.31
C ASP A 11 -5.98 14.12 -8.50
N ASN A 12 -6.55 14.00 -9.69
CA ASN A 12 -7.92 14.43 -9.95
C ASN A 12 -8.93 13.56 -9.20
N ILE A 13 -8.73 12.23 -9.18
CA ILE A 13 -9.57 11.29 -8.44
C ILE A 13 -9.52 11.60 -6.93
N SER A 14 -8.38 12.04 -6.43
CA SER A 14 -8.20 12.38 -5.02
C SER A 14 -9.00 13.60 -4.58
N LYS A 15 -9.36 14.49 -5.49
CA LYS A 15 -10.16 15.70 -5.22
C LYS A 15 -11.65 15.40 -5.07
N GLU A 16 -12.13 14.30 -5.63
CA GLU A 16 -13.57 13.96 -5.70
C GLU A 16 -14.18 13.53 -4.37
N LYS A 17 -13.39 13.32 -3.31
CA LYS A 17 -13.86 12.91 -1.95
C LYS A 17 -14.88 11.76 -1.98
N ALA A 18 -14.79 10.87 -2.97
CA ALA A 18 -15.65 9.71 -3.07
C ALA A 18 -15.23 8.62 -2.08
N ASP A 19 -16.21 7.92 -1.50
CA ASP A 19 -15.97 6.80 -0.59
C ASP A 19 -15.29 5.64 -1.30
N ILE A 20 -15.64 5.40 -2.56
CA ILE A 20 -15.08 4.35 -3.41
C ILE A 20 -14.58 4.96 -4.72
N ASN A 21 -13.31 4.71 -5.03
CA ASN A 21 -12.70 5.09 -6.29
C ASN A 21 -12.29 3.84 -7.07
N LEU A 22 -12.84 3.65 -8.27
CA LEU A 22 -12.48 2.56 -9.17
C LEU A 22 -11.53 3.06 -10.24
N ILE A 23 -10.35 2.43 -10.34
CA ILE A 23 -9.29 2.83 -11.25
C ILE A 23 -9.07 1.74 -12.29
N PHE A 24 -9.45 2.02 -13.53
CA PHE A 24 -9.29 1.12 -14.68
C PHE A 24 -8.24 1.65 -15.64
N GLY A 25 -7.75 0.78 -16.51
CA GLY A 25 -6.87 1.13 -17.62
C GLY A 25 -5.94 -0.02 -17.99
N GLU A 26 -5.17 0.19 -19.05
CA GLU A 26 -4.21 -0.79 -19.56
C GLU A 26 -3.12 -1.14 -18.56
N LYS A 27 -2.51 -2.31 -18.73
CA LYS A 27 -1.35 -2.71 -17.93
C LYS A 27 -0.18 -1.75 -18.16
N SER A 28 0.70 -1.65 -17.17
CA SER A 28 1.96 -0.89 -17.24
C SER A 28 1.83 0.62 -17.45
N ASN A 29 0.68 1.23 -17.19
CA ASN A 29 0.52 2.70 -17.27
C ASN A 29 0.76 3.43 -15.93
N GLY A 30 1.32 2.75 -14.92
CA GLY A 30 1.70 3.36 -13.64
C GLY A 30 0.58 3.49 -12.62
N LYS A 31 -0.62 2.89 -12.82
CA LYS A 31 -1.73 2.94 -11.85
C LYS A 31 -1.31 2.46 -10.47
N SER A 32 -0.82 1.22 -10.38
CA SER A 32 -0.41 0.63 -9.10
C SER A 32 0.72 1.42 -8.43
N TYR A 33 1.67 1.95 -9.21
CA TYR A 33 2.70 2.84 -8.68
C TYR A 33 2.10 4.09 -8.02
N GLN A 34 1.19 4.77 -8.70
CA GLN A 34 0.54 5.97 -8.16
C GLN A 34 -0.26 5.68 -6.89
N VAL A 35 -0.98 4.55 -6.86
CA VAL A 35 -1.76 4.12 -5.69
C VAL A 35 -0.83 3.79 -4.53
N LYS A 36 0.22 2.99 -4.75
CA LYS A 36 1.21 2.64 -3.72
C LYS A 36 1.86 3.87 -3.12
N HIS A 37 2.33 4.76 -3.98
CA HIS A 37 3.05 5.96 -3.56
C HIS A 37 2.11 6.97 -2.89
N LYS A 38 1.07 7.43 -3.60
CA LYS A 38 0.23 8.55 -3.17
C LYS A 38 -0.90 8.18 -2.19
N LYS A 39 -1.31 6.91 -2.14
CA LYS A 39 -2.44 6.48 -1.30
C LYS A 39 -2.05 5.53 -0.18
N ALA A 40 -0.92 4.86 -0.30
CA ALA A 40 -0.42 3.98 0.75
C ALA A 40 0.67 4.67 1.59
N VAL A 41 1.84 4.92 1.00
CA VAL A 41 3.04 5.30 1.75
C VAL A 41 3.06 6.78 2.10
N LEU A 42 2.89 7.65 1.11
CA LEU A 42 3.06 9.10 1.29
C LEU A 42 2.16 9.72 2.36
N PRO A 43 0.86 9.40 2.47
CA PRO A 43 0.01 10.01 3.50
C PRO A 43 0.46 9.69 4.93
N TYR A 44 1.02 8.50 5.15
CA TYR A 44 1.55 8.14 6.45
C TYR A 44 2.84 8.92 6.76
N LEU A 45 3.71 9.11 5.77
CA LEU A 45 4.92 9.92 5.94
C LEU A 45 4.61 11.39 6.18
N GLU A 46 3.63 11.95 5.50
CA GLU A 46 3.14 13.31 5.73
C GLU A 46 2.57 13.48 7.15
N LEU A 47 1.89 12.45 7.67
CA LEU A 47 1.45 12.43 9.06
C LEU A 47 2.64 12.46 10.02
N LEU A 48 3.66 11.63 9.81
CA LEU A 48 4.85 11.62 10.66
C LEU A 48 5.55 12.98 10.66
N ASP A 49 5.73 13.60 9.51
CA ASP A 49 6.35 14.93 9.38
C ASP A 49 5.55 16.00 10.15
N ARG A 50 4.21 15.96 10.09
CA ARG A 50 3.35 16.86 10.89
C ARG A 50 3.53 16.63 12.39
N LEU A 51 3.50 15.36 12.83
CA LEU A 51 3.65 15.03 14.25
C LEU A 51 5.02 15.46 14.81
N GLU A 52 6.08 15.32 14.03
CA GLU A 52 7.42 15.79 14.40
C GLU A 52 7.46 17.32 14.54
N LYS A 53 6.85 18.05 13.61
CA LYS A 53 6.76 19.52 13.65
C LYS A 53 5.96 20.02 14.85
N ASP A 54 4.84 19.37 15.15
CA ASP A 54 3.95 19.75 16.25
C ASP A 54 4.44 19.19 17.60
N LYS A 55 5.59 18.49 17.63
CA LYS A 55 6.15 17.84 18.83
C LYS A 55 5.17 16.90 19.54
N LEU A 56 4.25 16.34 18.80
CA LEU A 56 3.27 15.37 19.32
C LEU A 56 3.92 13.99 19.40
N VAL A 57 3.95 13.43 20.59
CA VAL A 57 4.57 12.12 20.86
C VAL A 57 3.49 11.15 21.32
N GLY A 58 3.46 9.97 20.71
CA GLY A 58 2.59 8.89 21.13
C GLY A 58 1.91 8.15 19.98
N ASP A 59 1.59 6.88 20.19
CA ASP A 59 0.98 6.02 19.16
C ASP A 59 -0.46 6.45 18.79
N SER A 60 -1.19 7.08 19.70
CA SER A 60 -2.55 7.55 19.46
C SER A 60 -2.66 8.60 18.35
N TYR A 61 -1.61 9.39 18.16
CA TYR A 61 -1.57 10.42 17.10
C TYR A 61 -1.14 9.86 15.73
N ARG A 62 -0.59 8.65 15.68
CA ARG A 62 -0.08 8.00 14.47
C ARG A 62 -1.09 7.08 13.80
N ASN A 63 -2.31 7.05 14.30
CA ASN A 63 -3.26 6.00 13.95
C ASN A 63 -4.14 6.29 12.73
N ASP A 64 -4.19 7.52 12.23
CA ASP A 64 -5.24 7.91 11.29
C ASP A 64 -4.90 7.75 9.81
N GLU A 65 -3.68 7.37 9.45
CA GLU A 65 -3.25 7.33 8.05
C GLU A 65 -2.77 5.95 7.59
N ARG A 66 -3.00 4.90 8.37
CA ARG A 66 -2.69 3.53 7.98
C ARG A 66 -3.66 3.03 6.91
N PHE A 67 -3.23 2.01 6.18
CA PHE A 67 -4.01 1.43 5.11
C PHE A 67 -4.08 -0.10 5.20
N ILE A 68 -5.08 -0.69 4.55
CA ILE A 68 -5.13 -2.11 4.27
C ILE A 68 -4.84 -2.32 2.79
N LEU A 69 -3.83 -3.14 2.49
CA LEU A 69 -3.63 -3.69 1.16
C LEU A 69 -4.42 -5.00 1.08
N LEU A 70 -5.50 -4.99 0.31
CA LEU A 70 -6.41 -6.11 0.18
C LEU A 70 -6.19 -6.83 -1.15
N ARG A 71 -6.09 -8.15 -1.11
CA ARG A 71 -6.07 -9.03 -2.26
C ARG A 71 -7.28 -9.95 -2.23
N ARG A 72 -7.65 -10.52 -3.36
CA ARG A 72 -8.78 -11.47 -3.41
C ARG A 72 -8.45 -12.78 -2.70
N TRP A 73 -7.29 -13.35 -3.00
CA TRP A 73 -6.90 -14.69 -2.56
C TRP A 73 -5.70 -14.65 -1.60
N LYS A 74 -5.73 -15.50 -0.59
CA LYS A 74 -4.63 -15.64 0.39
C LYS A 74 -3.35 -16.14 -0.27
N GLU A 75 -3.48 -17.00 -1.24
CA GLU A 75 -2.37 -17.62 -1.99
C GLU A 75 -1.56 -16.58 -2.78
N ASP A 76 -2.19 -15.44 -3.11
CA ASP A 76 -1.53 -14.32 -3.79
C ASP A 76 -0.68 -13.47 -2.83
N ILE A 77 -0.72 -13.74 -1.52
CA ILE A 77 -0.01 -12.96 -0.51
C ILE A 77 1.13 -13.78 0.09
N SER A 78 2.35 -13.39 -0.23
CA SER A 78 3.57 -13.87 0.43
C SER A 78 4.41 -12.67 0.87
N ASN A 79 5.35 -12.89 1.80
CA ASN A 79 6.29 -11.85 2.19
C ASN A 79 7.06 -11.31 0.97
N LEU A 80 7.56 -12.22 0.15
CA LEU A 80 8.27 -11.88 -1.08
C LEU A 80 7.41 -11.05 -2.04
N TRP A 81 6.13 -11.43 -2.22
CA TRP A 81 5.22 -10.65 -3.07
C TRP A 81 5.03 -9.21 -2.55
N VAL A 82 4.83 -9.05 -1.23
CA VAL A 82 4.66 -7.73 -0.62
C VAL A 82 5.91 -6.87 -0.80
N GLU A 83 7.09 -7.43 -0.57
CA GLU A 83 8.35 -6.74 -0.77
C GLU A 83 8.54 -6.31 -2.24
N GLN A 84 8.25 -7.21 -3.18
CA GLN A 84 8.28 -6.90 -4.62
C GLN A 84 7.21 -5.88 -5.01
N TYR A 85 6.02 -5.94 -4.40
CA TYR A 85 4.95 -4.98 -4.67
C TYR A 85 5.37 -3.53 -4.35
N PHE A 86 6.13 -3.33 -3.30
CA PHE A 86 6.61 -2.00 -2.88
C PHE A 86 8.04 -1.67 -3.37
N ALA A 87 8.70 -2.55 -4.12
CA ALA A 87 10.10 -2.36 -4.52
C ALA A 87 10.36 -1.12 -5.40
N ASP A 88 9.33 -0.61 -6.08
CA ASP A 88 9.38 0.60 -6.89
C ASP A 88 9.15 1.89 -6.09
N VAL A 89 8.84 1.80 -4.80
CA VAL A 89 8.70 2.95 -3.90
C VAL A 89 10.06 3.23 -3.24
N ASP A 90 10.63 4.37 -3.56
CA ASP A 90 11.93 4.81 -2.99
C ASP A 90 11.75 5.28 -1.54
N VAL A 91 11.65 4.29 -0.64
CA VAL A 91 11.45 4.50 0.80
C VAL A 91 12.61 5.28 1.40
N GLU A 92 13.82 5.02 0.95
CA GLU A 92 15.02 5.68 1.47
C GLU A 92 15.00 7.18 1.21
N LYS A 93 14.68 7.57 -0.02
CA LYS A 93 14.52 8.98 -0.39
C LYS A 93 13.36 9.63 0.37
N LEU A 94 12.21 8.95 0.47
CA LEU A 94 11.02 9.49 1.13
C LEU A 94 11.19 9.68 2.65
N THR A 95 12.09 8.92 3.27
CA THR A 95 12.32 8.95 4.72
C THR A 95 13.67 9.57 5.10
N ASN A 96 14.33 10.26 4.16
CA ASN A 96 15.66 10.86 4.36
C ASN A 96 16.67 9.85 4.94
N GLY A 97 16.65 8.59 4.45
CA GLY A 97 17.57 7.53 4.86
C GLY A 97 17.21 6.84 6.17
N LYS A 98 16.12 7.22 6.86
CA LYS A 98 15.68 6.57 8.10
C LYS A 98 15.28 5.11 7.86
N TYR A 99 14.58 4.83 6.77
CA TYR A 99 14.20 3.50 6.31
C TYR A 99 14.58 3.31 4.85
N ASN A 100 14.71 2.07 4.38
CA ASN A 100 15.05 1.79 3.00
C ASN A 100 14.19 0.70 2.33
N CYS A 101 13.27 0.08 3.09
CA CYS A 101 12.38 -0.94 2.56
C CYS A 101 11.05 -1.01 3.32
N ILE A 102 10.09 -1.72 2.73
CA ILE A 102 8.82 -2.10 3.39
C ILE A 102 8.83 -3.60 3.55
N THR A 103 8.61 -4.06 4.78
CA THR A 103 8.55 -5.48 5.12
C THR A 103 7.22 -5.86 5.71
N VAL A 104 6.89 -7.14 5.69
CA VAL A 104 5.66 -7.66 6.29
C VAL A 104 5.99 -8.68 7.38
N TYR A 105 5.29 -8.57 8.50
CA TYR A 105 5.35 -9.54 9.57
C TYR A 105 3.98 -9.72 10.20
N ARG A 106 3.49 -10.96 10.24
CA ARG A 106 2.16 -11.30 10.77
C ARG A 106 1.04 -10.42 10.21
N LYS A 107 1.05 -10.22 8.88
CA LYS A 107 0.09 -9.39 8.14
C LYS A 107 0.18 -7.87 8.41
N VAL A 108 1.17 -7.41 9.16
CA VAL A 108 1.43 -5.99 9.41
C VAL A 108 2.56 -5.51 8.51
N LEU A 109 2.37 -4.36 7.88
CA LEU A 109 3.36 -3.69 7.03
C LEU A 109 4.16 -2.68 7.85
N TYR A 110 5.48 -2.73 7.70
CA TYR A 110 6.41 -1.87 8.42
C TYR A 110 7.35 -1.14 7.47
N LEU A 111 7.61 0.13 7.75
CA LEU A 111 8.83 0.78 7.27
C LEU A 111 10.00 0.15 8.00
N SER A 112 11.02 -0.29 7.27
CA SER A 112 12.11 -1.08 7.83
C SER A 112 13.46 -0.59 7.31
N LYS A 113 14.50 -0.86 8.07
CA LYS A 113 15.88 -0.63 7.68
C LYS A 113 16.56 -1.98 7.48
N TYR A 114 17.00 -2.25 6.26
CA TYR A 114 17.85 -3.37 5.93
C TYR A 114 19.30 -2.90 5.87
N GLU A 115 20.17 -3.56 6.62
CA GLU A 115 21.60 -3.30 6.67
C GLU A 115 22.33 -4.35 5.84
N VAL A 116 22.95 -3.94 4.76
CA VAL A 116 23.65 -4.84 3.82
C VAL A 116 24.83 -5.54 4.51
N GLU A 117 25.56 -4.82 5.38
CA GLU A 117 26.76 -5.34 6.05
C GLU A 117 26.45 -6.47 7.02
N THR A 118 25.35 -6.38 7.75
CA THR A 118 24.96 -7.35 8.78
C THR A 118 23.91 -8.34 8.31
N GLY A 119 23.27 -8.09 7.18
CA GLY A 119 22.12 -8.83 6.67
C GLY A 119 20.88 -8.74 7.57
N LYS A 120 20.85 -7.78 8.50
CA LYS A 120 19.74 -7.61 9.46
C LYS A 120 18.70 -6.65 8.95
N THR A 121 17.45 -6.96 9.26
CA THR A 121 16.29 -6.06 9.03
C THR A 121 15.72 -5.61 10.36
N THR A 122 15.75 -4.32 10.61
CA THR A 122 15.13 -3.69 11.77
C THR A 122 13.78 -3.10 11.37
N ARG A 123 12.70 -3.55 12.00
CA ARG A 123 11.36 -3.01 11.79
C ARG A 123 11.18 -1.72 12.55
N GLY A 124 10.65 -0.73 11.87
CA GLY A 124 10.31 0.57 12.43
C GLY A 124 8.81 0.79 12.52
N ASP A 125 8.32 1.87 11.92
CA ASP A 125 6.93 2.28 12.02
C ASP A 125 5.98 1.35 11.27
N LYS A 126 4.85 1.00 11.91
CA LYS A 126 3.74 0.27 11.30
C LYS A 126 2.95 1.22 10.39
N ILE A 127 2.84 0.91 9.10
CA ILE A 127 2.15 1.74 8.11
C ILE A 127 0.83 1.17 7.62
N GLY A 128 0.56 -0.10 7.86
CA GLY A 128 -0.67 -0.73 7.39
C GLY A 128 -0.72 -2.22 7.62
N TYR A 129 -1.63 -2.85 6.89
CA TYR A 129 -1.88 -4.29 6.96
C TYR A 129 -2.01 -4.87 5.56
N VAL A 130 -1.74 -6.16 5.42
CA VAL A 130 -2.04 -6.93 4.20
C VAL A 130 -3.03 -8.04 4.52
N MET A 131 -4.09 -8.13 3.74
CA MET A 131 -5.20 -9.05 3.98
C MET A 131 -5.69 -9.68 2.69
N ALA A 132 -6.33 -10.85 2.82
CA ALA A 132 -7.00 -11.50 1.71
C ALA A 132 -8.50 -11.62 1.97
N LEU A 133 -9.31 -11.22 1.00
CA LEU A 133 -10.76 -11.30 1.10
C LEU A 133 -11.25 -12.74 1.35
N SER A 134 -10.58 -13.73 0.76
CA SER A 134 -10.91 -15.15 0.94
C SER A 134 -10.77 -15.66 2.38
N THR A 135 -10.06 -14.95 3.25
CA THR A 135 -9.83 -15.36 4.65
C THR A 135 -10.50 -14.45 5.67
N GLU A 136 -11.06 -13.32 5.24
CA GLU A 136 -11.62 -12.32 6.18
C GLU A 136 -12.88 -12.80 6.91
N GLN A 137 -13.59 -13.79 6.37
CA GLN A 137 -14.71 -14.41 7.09
C GLN A 137 -14.31 -15.04 8.43
N HIS A 138 -13.02 -15.46 8.57
CA HIS A 138 -12.49 -16.00 9.82
C HIS A 138 -12.05 -14.92 10.82
N TYR A 139 -11.95 -13.68 10.37
CA TYR A 139 -11.50 -12.53 11.18
C TYR A 139 -12.61 -11.48 11.35
N SER A 140 -13.86 -11.87 11.07
CA SER A 140 -15.03 -11.02 11.29
C SER A 140 -15.11 -10.61 12.76
N GLY A 141 -15.07 -9.29 13.01
CA GLY A 141 -15.07 -8.71 14.36
C GLY A 141 -13.75 -8.03 14.75
N GLY A 142 -12.70 -8.09 13.92
CA GLY A 142 -11.50 -7.26 14.12
C GLY A 142 -11.81 -5.78 13.90
N SER A 143 -11.38 -4.92 14.83
CA SER A 143 -11.48 -3.47 14.69
C SER A 143 -10.14 -2.88 14.24
N TYR A 144 -10.15 -2.14 13.12
CA TYR A 144 -8.98 -1.47 12.54
C TYR A 144 -9.19 0.04 12.60
N LEU A 145 -9.30 0.57 13.81
CA LEU A 145 -9.57 2.00 14.06
C LEU A 145 -8.47 2.94 13.53
N ASP A 146 -7.29 2.39 13.29
CA ASP A 146 -6.12 3.08 12.76
C ASP A 146 -6.06 3.12 11.22
N VAL A 147 -7.04 2.53 10.54
CA VAL A 147 -7.07 2.43 9.08
C VAL A 147 -7.95 3.52 8.48
N LYS A 148 -7.37 4.28 7.56
CA LYS A 148 -8.06 5.34 6.81
C LYS A 148 -8.45 4.89 5.39
N ARG A 149 -7.72 3.95 4.82
CA ARG A 149 -7.86 3.57 3.41
C ARG A 149 -7.76 2.06 3.22
N ILE A 150 -8.53 1.56 2.26
CA ILE A 150 -8.41 0.19 1.77
C ILE A 150 -8.00 0.29 0.29
N ILE A 151 -6.92 -0.37 -0.06
CA ILE A 151 -6.40 -0.50 -1.42
C ILE A 151 -6.65 -1.92 -1.86
N PHE A 152 -7.61 -2.11 -2.77
CA PHE A 152 -7.95 -3.43 -3.29
C PHE A 152 -7.32 -3.62 -4.67
N GLU A 153 -6.23 -4.37 -4.71
CA GLU A 153 -5.50 -4.71 -5.93
C GLU A 153 -6.04 -6.00 -6.55
N GLU A 154 -6.12 -6.01 -7.89
CA GLU A 154 -6.61 -7.16 -8.67
C GLU A 154 -8.00 -7.66 -8.22
N PHE A 155 -8.93 -6.72 -8.04
CA PHE A 155 -10.30 -7.06 -7.63
C PHE A 155 -11.10 -7.85 -8.68
N MET A 156 -10.67 -7.86 -9.95
CA MET A 156 -11.28 -8.65 -11.01
C MET A 156 -10.80 -10.10 -10.96
N GLU A 157 -11.71 -11.05 -11.24
CA GLU A 157 -11.35 -12.46 -11.34
C GLU A 157 -10.42 -12.74 -12.52
N ARG A 158 -9.40 -13.56 -12.28
CA ARG A 158 -8.63 -14.15 -13.35
C ARG A 158 -9.47 -15.27 -13.97
N GLY A 159 -9.92 -15.10 -15.21
CA GLY A 159 -10.33 -16.26 -16.01
C GLY A 159 -11.81 -16.49 -16.27
N ASN A 160 -12.72 -15.58 -15.99
CA ASN A 160 -14.03 -15.61 -16.64
C ASN A 160 -14.00 -14.79 -17.92
N TYR A 161 -13.28 -15.28 -18.92
CA TYR A 161 -13.65 -14.97 -20.29
C TYR A 161 -15.07 -15.50 -20.48
N VAL A 162 -16.01 -14.58 -20.71
CA VAL A 162 -17.35 -14.90 -21.16
C VAL A 162 -17.19 -15.95 -22.26
N LYS A 163 -17.61 -17.20 -22.00
CA LYS A 163 -17.77 -18.17 -23.07
C LYS A 163 -18.73 -17.51 -24.03
N ARG A 164 -18.23 -17.07 -25.19
CA ARG A 164 -19.09 -16.64 -26.25
C ARG A 164 -19.98 -17.83 -26.55
N CYS A 165 -21.27 -17.68 -26.28
CA CYS A 165 -22.27 -18.59 -26.77
C CYS A 165 -22.16 -18.53 -28.31
N THR A 166 -21.63 -19.59 -28.90
CA THR A 166 -21.76 -19.88 -30.32
C THR A 166 -23.12 -20.49 -30.55
#